data_a24c7651768e940a8320b9c0fe957a5b
#
_entry.id   a24c7651768e940a8320b9c0fe957a5b
#
_cell.length_a   1.000
_cell.length_b   1.000
_cell.length_c   1.000
_cell.angle_alpha   90.00
_cell.angle_beta   90.00
_cell.angle_gamma   90.00
#
_symmetry.space_group_name_H-M   'P 1'
#
loop_
_entity.id
_entity.type
_entity.pdbx_description
1 polymer ?
#
loop_
_entity_poly.entity_id
_entity_poly.type
_entity_poly.pdbx_seq_one_letter_code
_entity_poly.pdbx_strand_id
1 'polypeptide(L)'
;MDNTFVEGVIYRKTIFIDIDGTILKHGKNLNNMCTAKPEILDGVIEKFLEWRRKEYYIVITTARVEGLRQVTQKQLTDVGLFYDQLVMGLPNGPRVLINDKKPEGIVSAVAYSIERDGGIKDIDE
;
A
#
# COMPACT_ATOMS: atom_id res chain seq x y z
N MET A 1 -7.73 -9.36 -9.04
CA MET A 1 -8.50 -10.56 -8.66
C MET A 1 -9.10 -10.36 -7.28
N ASP A 2 -10.28 -10.90 -7.09
CA ASP A 2 -10.96 -10.86 -5.79
C ASP A 2 -10.35 -11.86 -4.81
N ASN A 3 -10.88 -11.88 -3.59
CA ASN A 3 -10.51 -12.90 -2.62
C ASN A 3 -10.83 -14.29 -3.19
N THR A 4 -9.97 -15.25 -2.89
CA THR A 4 -10.13 -16.61 -3.37
C THR A 4 -10.86 -17.45 -2.33
N PHE A 5 -11.85 -18.22 -2.79
CA PHE A 5 -12.60 -19.15 -1.96
C PHE A 5 -12.30 -20.57 -2.39
N VAL A 6 -11.75 -21.38 -1.49
CA VAL A 6 -11.36 -22.77 -1.79
C VAL A 6 -11.75 -23.64 -0.58
N GLU A 7 -12.49 -24.72 -0.88
CA GLU A 7 -12.88 -25.74 0.14
C GLU A 7 -13.50 -25.13 1.41
N GLY A 8 -14.36 -24.13 1.25
CA GLY A 8 -15.02 -23.46 2.37
C GLY A 8 -14.16 -22.42 3.09
N VAL A 9 -12.96 -22.15 2.61
CA VAL A 9 -12.05 -21.17 3.21
C VAL A 9 -11.88 -19.98 2.29
N ILE A 10 -12.05 -18.77 2.82
CA ILE A 10 -11.78 -17.53 2.10
C ILE A 10 -10.32 -17.16 2.33
N TYR A 11 -9.55 -17.10 1.24
CA TYR A 11 -8.18 -16.60 1.28
C TYR A 11 -8.24 -15.11 0.99
N ARG A 12 -8.35 -14.31 2.07
CA ARG A 12 -8.48 -12.86 1.99
C ARG A 12 -7.16 -12.24 1.55
N LYS A 13 -7.23 -11.42 0.50
CA LYS A 13 -6.04 -10.77 -0.03
C LYS A 13 -5.57 -9.65 0.88
N THR A 14 -4.25 -9.55 1.07
CA THR A 14 -3.60 -8.43 1.74
C THR A 14 -2.84 -7.61 0.71
N ILE A 15 -3.09 -6.31 0.69
CA ILE A 15 -2.35 -5.36 -0.13
C ILE A 15 -1.27 -4.73 0.74
N PHE A 16 -0.01 -4.86 0.35
CA PHE A 16 1.10 -4.11 0.95
C PHE A 16 1.45 -2.99 -0.01
N ILE A 17 1.39 -1.75 0.44
CA ILE A 17 1.60 -0.60 -0.44
C ILE A 17 2.47 0.47 0.24
N ASP A 18 3.42 1.01 -0.53
CA ASP A 18 4.33 2.05 -0.09
C ASP A 18 3.66 3.43 -0.13
N ILE A 19 4.23 4.43 0.53
CA ILE A 19 3.69 5.79 0.57
C ILE A 19 4.38 6.68 -0.47
N ASP A 20 5.61 7.06 -0.22
CA ASP A 20 6.29 8.11 -1.00
C ASP A 20 6.67 7.61 -2.38
N GLY A 21 6.10 8.22 -3.41
CA GLY A 21 6.26 7.81 -4.80
C GLY A 21 5.22 6.81 -5.28
N THR A 22 4.35 6.31 -4.40
CA THR A 22 3.33 5.29 -4.71
C THR A 22 1.91 5.79 -4.41
N ILE A 23 1.66 6.21 -3.19
CA ILE A 23 0.38 6.80 -2.75
C ILE A 23 0.46 8.32 -2.86
N LEU A 24 1.52 8.89 -2.31
CA LEU A 24 1.76 10.33 -2.29
C LEU A 24 2.98 10.65 -3.13
N LYS A 25 2.99 11.82 -3.74
CA LYS A 25 4.13 12.28 -4.51
C LYS A 25 5.39 12.28 -3.64
N HIS A 26 6.49 11.77 -4.19
CA HIS A 26 7.76 11.69 -3.50
C HIS A 26 8.33 13.10 -3.27
N GLY A 27 8.63 13.42 -2.02
CA GLY A 27 9.22 14.71 -1.68
C GLY A 27 10.71 14.76 -1.98
N LYS A 28 11.26 15.96 -1.96
CA LYS A 28 12.69 16.20 -2.21
C LYS A 28 13.58 15.66 -1.09
N ASN A 29 13.09 15.74 0.14
CA ASN A 29 13.77 15.27 1.34
C ASN A 29 12.74 15.00 2.43
N LEU A 30 13.19 14.48 3.55
CA LEU A 30 12.31 14.11 4.65
C LEU A 30 11.50 15.30 5.19
N ASN A 31 12.15 16.47 5.34
CA ASN A 31 11.47 17.66 5.81
C ASN A 31 10.34 18.07 4.85
N ASN A 32 10.62 18.08 3.56
CA ASN A 32 9.64 18.40 2.53
C ASN A 32 8.45 17.43 2.57
N MET A 33 8.73 16.12 2.70
CA MET A 33 7.68 15.10 2.76
C MET A 33 6.76 15.29 3.98
N CYS A 34 7.28 15.80 5.09
CA CYS A 34 6.52 15.97 6.33
C CYS A 34 5.79 17.30 6.42
N THR A 35 6.28 18.34 5.75
CA THR A 35 5.74 19.70 5.87
C THR A 35 4.91 20.13 4.67
N ALA A 36 5.17 19.57 3.50
CA ALA A 36 4.42 19.88 2.30
C ALA A 36 2.99 19.32 2.40
N LYS A 37 2.05 20.01 1.74
CA LYS A 37 0.71 19.46 1.57
C LYS A 37 0.80 18.15 0.79
N PRO A 38 0.22 17.05 1.29
CA PRO A 38 0.31 15.78 0.58
C PRO A 38 -0.40 15.85 -0.76
N GLU A 39 0.26 15.36 -1.80
CA GLU A 39 -0.29 15.29 -3.15
C GLU A 39 -0.53 13.83 -3.49
N ILE A 40 -1.82 13.46 -3.59
CA ILE A 40 -2.19 12.08 -3.87
C ILE A 40 -1.99 11.76 -5.34
N LEU A 41 -1.47 10.56 -5.60
CA LEU A 41 -1.15 10.14 -6.95
C LEU A 41 -2.35 9.53 -7.67
N ASP A 42 -2.22 9.41 -8.99
CA ASP A 42 -3.29 8.96 -9.87
C ASP A 42 -3.75 7.53 -9.55
N GLY A 43 -5.07 7.36 -9.47
CA GLY A 43 -5.69 6.06 -9.25
C GLY A 43 -5.74 5.57 -7.81
N VAL A 44 -5.12 6.30 -6.86
CA VAL A 44 -5.01 5.84 -5.47
C VAL A 44 -6.36 5.80 -4.77
N ILE A 45 -7.13 6.88 -4.83
CA ILE A 45 -8.44 6.93 -4.17
C ILE A 45 -9.35 5.83 -4.73
N GLU A 46 -9.40 5.71 -6.05
CA GLU A 46 -10.26 4.75 -6.74
C GLU A 46 -9.88 3.31 -6.36
N LYS A 47 -8.59 3.00 -6.33
CA LYS A 47 -8.10 1.67 -5.95
C LYS A 47 -8.40 1.35 -4.50
N PHE A 48 -8.19 2.29 -3.58
CA PHE A 48 -8.48 2.07 -2.16
C PHE A 48 -9.97 1.82 -1.94
N LEU A 49 -10.85 2.56 -2.63
CA LEU A 49 -12.29 2.32 -2.55
C LEU A 49 -12.67 0.96 -3.13
N GLU A 50 -12.07 0.57 -4.24
CA GLU A 50 -12.29 -0.73 -4.85
C GLU A 50 -11.85 -1.86 -3.91
N TRP A 51 -10.67 -1.74 -3.34
CA TRP A 51 -10.13 -2.74 -2.39
C TRP A 51 -11.01 -2.86 -1.14
N ARG A 52 -11.54 -1.74 -0.67
CA ARG A 52 -12.48 -1.77 0.46
C ARG A 52 -13.75 -2.54 0.09
N ARG A 53 -14.32 -2.29 -1.08
CA ARG A 53 -15.50 -3.04 -1.54
C ARG A 53 -15.23 -4.52 -1.67
N LYS A 54 -14.01 -4.89 -2.06
CA LYS A 54 -13.58 -6.29 -2.16
C LYS A 54 -13.16 -6.90 -0.83
N GLU A 55 -13.19 -6.12 0.24
CA GLU A 55 -12.79 -6.54 1.59
C GLU A 55 -11.33 -6.98 1.67
N TYR A 56 -10.44 -6.35 0.91
CA TYR A 56 -9.00 -6.58 1.02
C TYR A 56 -8.48 -5.96 2.31
N TYR A 57 -7.46 -6.60 2.90
CA TYR A 57 -6.75 -6.07 4.05
C TYR A 57 -5.61 -5.19 3.54
N ILE A 58 -5.51 -3.96 4.05
CA ILE A 58 -4.55 -2.98 3.53
C ILE A 58 -3.50 -2.67 4.59
N VAL A 59 -2.24 -2.96 4.25
CA VAL A 59 -1.07 -2.64 5.07
C VAL A 59 -0.24 -1.61 4.32
N ILE A 60 -0.17 -0.40 4.85
CA ILE A 60 0.72 0.62 4.29
C ILE A 60 2.10 0.44 4.93
N THR A 61 3.14 0.37 4.11
CA THR A 61 4.52 0.19 4.55
C THR A 61 5.37 1.37 4.13
N THR A 62 6.29 1.81 4.97
CA THR A 62 7.09 2.99 4.63
C THR A 62 8.44 2.99 5.33
N ALA A 63 9.43 3.58 4.67
CA ALA A 63 10.72 3.83 5.28
C ALA A 63 10.71 5.08 6.17
N ARG A 64 9.61 5.85 6.20
CA ARG A 64 9.50 6.96 7.14
C ARG A 64 9.69 6.44 8.56
N VAL A 65 10.52 7.14 9.35
CA VAL A 65 10.83 6.70 10.71
C VAL A 65 9.63 6.83 11.63
N GLU A 66 9.60 6.03 12.69
CA GLU A 66 8.47 6.00 13.65
C GLU A 66 8.17 7.36 14.28
N GLY A 67 9.16 8.20 14.47
CA GLY A 67 8.96 9.56 14.99
C GLY A 67 8.05 10.44 14.13
N LEU A 68 7.81 10.03 12.87
CA LEU A 68 6.93 10.74 11.93
C LEU A 68 5.54 10.14 11.85
N ARG A 69 5.17 9.24 12.75
CA ARG A 69 3.89 8.55 12.68
C ARG A 69 2.70 9.50 12.70
N GLN A 70 2.70 10.45 13.62
CA GLN A 70 1.56 11.37 13.76
C GLN A 70 1.34 12.19 12.48
N VAL A 71 2.41 12.79 11.93
CA VAL A 71 2.28 13.59 10.71
C VAL A 71 1.90 12.73 9.53
N THR A 72 2.43 11.52 9.45
CA THR A 72 2.10 10.58 8.36
C THR A 72 0.63 10.16 8.43
N GLN A 73 0.13 9.79 9.61
CA GLN A 73 -1.27 9.44 9.79
C GLN A 73 -2.18 10.60 9.44
N LYS A 74 -1.81 11.82 9.82
CA LYS A 74 -2.58 13.01 9.47
C LYS A 74 -2.63 13.22 7.95
N GLN A 75 -1.49 13.08 7.27
CA GLN A 75 -1.45 13.20 5.81
C GLN A 75 -2.37 12.18 5.12
N LEU A 76 -2.33 10.93 5.56
CA LEU A 76 -3.17 9.87 5.00
C LEU A 76 -4.65 10.13 5.26
N THR A 77 -5.00 10.59 6.45
CA THR A 77 -6.37 10.97 6.79
C THR A 77 -6.85 12.16 5.95
N ASP A 78 -6.00 13.18 5.80
CA ASP A 78 -6.33 14.41 5.07
C ASP A 78 -6.63 14.13 3.58
N VAL A 79 -5.97 13.14 2.98
CA VAL A 79 -6.26 12.73 1.60
C VAL A 79 -7.37 11.69 1.50
N GLY A 80 -7.96 11.30 2.63
CA GLY A 80 -9.13 10.43 2.64
C GLY A 80 -8.85 8.93 2.55
N LEU A 81 -7.65 8.50 2.87
CA LEU A 81 -7.32 7.08 2.85
C LEU A 81 -7.55 6.43 4.21
N PHE A 82 -8.01 5.20 4.15
CA PHE A 82 -8.07 4.33 5.32
C PHE A 82 -7.20 3.09 5.06
N TYR A 83 -6.78 2.44 6.11
CA TYR A 83 -5.92 1.27 6.04
C TYR A 83 -6.06 0.47 7.33
N ASP A 84 -5.67 -0.79 7.28
CA ASP A 84 -5.76 -1.65 8.47
C ASP A 84 -4.52 -1.54 9.34
N GLN A 85 -3.34 -1.43 8.72
CA GLN A 85 -2.09 -1.26 9.45
C GLN A 85 -1.17 -0.27 8.74
N LEU A 86 -0.34 0.40 9.52
CA LEU A 86 0.73 1.28 9.04
C LEU A 86 2.05 0.82 9.67
N VAL A 87 2.92 0.24 8.85
CA VAL A 87 4.23 -0.24 9.27
C VAL A 87 5.27 0.80 8.87
N MET A 88 5.91 1.42 9.85
CA MET A 88 6.88 2.48 9.64
C MET A 88 8.28 2.03 10.03
N GLY A 89 9.28 2.78 9.61
CA GLY A 89 10.67 2.54 10.00
C GLY A 89 11.33 1.37 9.26
N LEU A 90 10.80 0.97 8.12
CA LEU A 90 11.45 -0.07 7.31
C LEU A 90 12.71 0.50 6.66
N PRO A 91 13.76 -0.33 6.47
CA PRO A 91 14.90 0.10 5.68
C PRO A 91 14.52 0.50 4.26
N ASN A 92 15.33 1.36 3.63
CA ASN A 92 15.08 1.84 2.27
C ASN A 92 15.33 0.81 1.16
N GLY A 93 15.78 -0.38 1.49
CA GLY A 93 16.10 -1.41 0.52
C GLY A 93 14.87 -2.10 -0.07
N PRO A 94 15.09 -3.04 -0.98
CA PRO A 94 14.00 -3.80 -1.60
C PRO A 94 13.18 -4.56 -0.56
N ARG A 95 11.92 -4.79 -0.87
CA ARG A 95 11.03 -5.65 -0.10
C ARG A 95 11.04 -7.04 -0.71
N VAL A 96 11.25 -8.05 0.11
CA VAL A 96 11.21 -9.45 -0.31
C VAL A 96 10.09 -10.12 0.46
N LEU A 97 9.15 -10.73 -0.26
CA LEU A 97 8.04 -11.45 0.33
C LEU A 97 8.20 -12.94 0.01
N ILE A 98 8.18 -13.78 1.04
CA ILE A 98 8.37 -15.23 0.88
C ILE A 98 7.17 -15.93 1.48
N ASN A 99 6.37 -16.56 0.61
CA ASN A 99 5.20 -17.34 1.02
C ASN A 99 5.21 -18.68 0.30
N ASP A 100 4.63 -19.69 0.94
CA ASP A 100 4.38 -20.97 0.27
C ASP A 100 3.28 -20.82 -0.77
N LYS A 101 3.25 -21.73 -1.73
CA LYS A 101 2.10 -21.86 -2.62
C LYS A 101 0.94 -22.45 -1.82
N LYS A 102 -0.25 -21.89 -2.01
CA LYS A 102 -1.46 -22.43 -1.39
C LYS A 102 -1.88 -23.74 -2.08
N PRO A 103 -2.75 -24.53 -1.43
CA PRO A 103 -3.31 -25.73 -2.08
C PRO A 103 -3.87 -25.41 -3.47
N GLU A 104 -3.75 -26.37 -4.38
CA GLU A 104 -4.27 -26.27 -5.75
C GLU A 104 -3.59 -25.20 -6.60
N GLY A 105 -2.34 -24.87 -6.25
CA GLY A 105 -1.50 -24.00 -7.07
C GLY A 105 -1.87 -22.52 -7.03
N ILE A 106 -2.64 -22.09 -6.04
CA ILE A 106 -2.99 -20.68 -5.88
C ILE A 106 -1.72 -19.88 -5.59
N VAL A 107 -1.49 -18.82 -6.39
CA VAL A 107 -0.37 -17.92 -6.19
C VAL A 107 -0.57 -17.15 -4.90
N SER A 108 0.42 -17.18 -4.01
CA SER A 108 0.33 -16.56 -2.69
C SER A 108 1.19 -15.30 -2.53
N ALA A 109 1.93 -14.92 -3.56
CA ALA A 109 2.74 -13.71 -3.52
C ALA A 109 2.89 -13.14 -4.92
N VAL A 110 2.75 -11.82 -5.03
CA VAL A 110 2.95 -11.08 -6.27
C VAL A 110 3.51 -9.70 -5.89
N ALA A 111 4.35 -9.14 -6.76
CA ALA A 111 4.91 -7.82 -6.51
C ALA A 111 4.89 -6.98 -7.79
N TYR A 112 4.62 -5.70 -7.63
CA TYR A 112 4.63 -4.71 -8.69
C TYR A 112 5.66 -3.64 -8.39
N SER A 113 6.56 -3.39 -9.34
CA SER A 113 7.48 -2.26 -9.28
C SER A 113 6.98 -1.21 -10.26
N ILE A 114 6.42 -0.14 -9.73
CA ILE A 114 5.82 0.92 -10.54
C ILE A 114 6.78 2.09 -10.72
N GLU A 115 6.50 2.93 -11.71
CA GLU A 115 7.24 4.17 -11.88
C GLU A 115 6.95 5.12 -10.71
N ARG A 116 8.01 5.72 -10.15
CA ARG A 116 7.85 6.70 -9.07
C ARG A 116 6.92 7.83 -9.52
N ASP A 117 5.96 8.16 -8.67
CA ASP A 117 4.97 9.21 -8.90
C ASP A 117 4.01 8.97 -10.08
N GLY A 118 4.05 7.78 -10.68
CA GLY A 118 3.20 7.46 -11.82
C GLY A 118 1.77 7.06 -11.48
N GLY A 119 1.49 6.82 -10.20
CA GLY A 119 0.17 6.35 -9.76
C GLY A 119 0.01 4.84 -9.91
N ILE A 120 -1.17 4.37 -9.50
CA ILE A 120 -1.44 2.92 -9.44
C ILE A 120 -2.70 2.51 -10.21
N LYS A 121 -3.22 3.36 -11.08
CA LYS A 121 -4.48 3.06 -11.77
C LYS A 121 -4.44 1.78 -12.61
N ASP A 122 -3.25 1.38 -13.07
CA ASP A 122 -3.08 0.21 -13.93
C ASP A 122 -2.77 -1.09 -13.17
N ILE A 123 -2.72 -1.04 -11.84
CA ILE A 123 -2.52 -2.24 -11.02
C ILE A 123 -3.79 -3.09 -11.07
N ASP A 124 -3.64 -4.36 -11.43
CA ASP A 124 -4.76 -5.30 -11.59
C ASP A 124 -4.92 -6.16 -10.33
N GLU A 125 -5.39 -5.54 -9.24
CA GLU A 125 -5.66 -6.24 -7.97
C GLU A 125 -7.00 -5.83 -7.33
#